data_cbb338675fae45e1b7c2a5cde4d01d02
#
_entry.id   cbb338675fae45e1b7c2a5cde4d01d02
#
_cell.length_a   1.000
_cell.length_b   1.000
_cell.length_c   1.000
_cell.angle_alpha   90.00
_cell.angle_beta   90.00
_cell.angle_gamma   90.00
#
_symmetry.space_group_name_H-M   'P 1'
#
loop_
_entity.id
_entity.type
_entity.pdbx_description
1 polymer ?
#
loop_
_entity_poly.entity_id
_entity_poly.type
_entity_poly.pdbx_seq_one_letter_code
_entity_poly.pdbx_strand_id
1 'polypeptide(L)'
;MTEAASDYAIYRQVVTQLMSGEEQLPSLPTITLDIRRALSDPEVTLLQLSRLISRDPALSAILMKYASSALLRTQQPPKSLLDVLRVLGLAQVDRLTMAHSVKSLFTLHSPAHKKLFVEAWERLVRKASVSAFLARTVGHVSPDQALLASLLSE
;
A
#
# COMPACT_ATOMS: atom_id res chain seq x y z
N MET A 1 -21.03 -25.48 6.85
CA MET A 1 -22.23 -24.76 6.42
C MET A 1 -22.44 -23.40 7.12
N THR A 2 -21.93 -23.20 8.31
CA THR A 2 -22.10 -21.95 9.07
C THR A 2 -21.21 -20.79 8.59
N GLU A 3 -20.01 -21.05 8.09
CA GLU A 3 -19.03 -20.03 7.68
C GLU A 3 -19.43 -19.34 6.36
N ALA A 4 -19.81 -20.10 5.36
CA ALA A 4 -20.27 -19.55 4.06
C ALA A 4 -21.57 -18.75 4.16
N ALA A 5 -22.48 -19.13 5.08
CA ALA A 5 -23.70 -18.37 5.33
C ALA A 5 -23.40 -17.03 6.04
N SER A 6 -22.42 -17.01 6.93
CA SER A 6 -21.93 -15.79 7.59
C SER A 6 -21.29 -14.82 6.59
N ASP A 7 -20.45 -15.33 5.70
CA ASP A 7 -19.76 -14.52 4.68
C ASP A 7 -20.77 -13.89 3.71
N TYR A 8 -21.79 -14.62 3.29
CA TYR A 8 -22.83 -14.12 2.43
C TYR A 8 -23.72 -13.05 3.13
N ALA A 9 -23.97 -13.21 4.41
CA ALA A 9 -24.71 -12.21 5.19
C ALA A 9 -23.93 -10.90 5.32
N ILE A 10 -22.61 -10.99 5.58
CA ILE A 10 -21.72 -9.83 5.63
C ILE A 10 -21.67 -9.13 4.28
N TYR A 11 -21.49 -9.89 3.19
CA TYR A 11 -21.48 -9.34 1.84
C TYR A 11 -22.77 -8.58 1.51
N ARG A 12 -23.94 -9.17 1.80
CA ARG A 12 -25.22 -8.50 1.59
C ARG A 12 -25.36 -7.22 2.42
N GLN A 13 -24.91 -7.23 3.65
CA GLN A 13 -24.96 -6.06 4.52
C GLN A 13 -24.10 -4.93 3.96
N VAL A 14 -22.86 -5.22 3.57
CA VAL A 14 -21.95 -4.24 2.98
C VAL A 14 -22.52 -3.66 1.68
N VAL A 15 -23.02 -4.50 0.78
CA VAL A 15 -23.64 -4.04 -0.47
C VAL A 15 -24.86 -3.16 -0.20
N THR A 16 -25.70 -3.53 0.77
CA THR A 16 -26.88 -2.73 1.13
C THR A 16 -26.49 -1.38 1.69
N GLN A 17 -25.49 -1.31 2.56
CA GLN A 17 -24.99 -0.07 3.15
C GLN A 17 -24.33 0.85 2.11
N LEU A 18 -23.59 0.28 1.17
CA LEU A 18 -23.03 1.05 0.05
C LEU A 18 -24.12 1.60 -0.88
N MET A 19 -25.16 0.82 -1.14
CA MET A 19 -26.28 1.25 -2.00
C MET A 19 -27.21 2.26 -1.32
N SER A 20 -27.32 2.23 0.02
CA SER A 20 -28.11 3.21 0.79
C SER A 20 -27.38 4.55 0.96
N GLY A 21 -26.08 4.62 0.64
CA GLY A 21 -25.26 5.82 0.84
C GLY A 21 -24.93 6.10 2.31
N GLU A 22 -25.24 5.16 3.21
CA GLU A 22 -24.94 5.29 4.64
C GLU A 22 -23.45 5.07 4.94
N GLU A 23 -22.74 4.32 4.09
CA GLU A 23 -21.30 4.21 4.14
C GLU A 23 -20.64 4.85 2.91
N GLN A 24 -19.71 5.74 3.16
CA GLN A 24 -18.82 6.26 2.12
C GLN A 24 -17.69 5.29 1.90
N LEU A 25 -17.37 5.01 0.63
CA LEU A 25 -16.15 4.29 0.30
C LEU A 25 -14.95 5.03 0.91
N PRO A 26 -14.07 4.33 1.62
CA PRO A 26 -12.90 4.95 2.20
C PRO A 26 -12.06 5.60 1.08
N SER A 27 -11.75 6.88 1.26
CA SER A 27 -10.84 7.60 0.36
C SER A 27 -9.39 7.39 0.76
N LEU A 28 -8.48 7.52 -0.21
CA LEU A 28 -7.06 7.51 0.09
C LEU A 28 -6.72 8.62 1.10
N PRO A 29 -5.87 8.35 2.09
CA PRO A 29 -5.43 9.37 3.03
C PRO A 29 -4.85 10.58 2.29
N THR A 30 -5.17 11.79 2.73
CA THR A 30 -4.69 13.03 2.13
C THR A 30 -3.17 13.06 2.02
N ILE A 31 -2.49 12.57 3.04
CA ILE A 31 -1.02 12.49 3.05
C ILE A 31 -0.46 11.65 1.89
N THR A 32 -1.16 10.58 1.49
CA THR A 32 -0.76 9.77 0.33
C THR A 32 -0.84 10.56 -0.96
N LEU A 33 -1.91 11.33 -1.13
CA LEU A 33 -2.08 12.17 -2.31
C LEU A 33 -1.02 13.27 -2.37
N ASP A 34 -0.68 13.86 -1.22
CA ASP A 34 0.36 14.88 -1.13
C ASP A 34 1.75 14.31 -1.43
N ILE A 35 2.07 13.12 -0.92
CA ILE A 35 3.32 12.42 -1.24
C ILE A 35 3.40 12.11 -2.73
N ARG A 36 2.34 11.64 -3.34
CA ARG A 36 2.32 11.32 -4.78
C ARG A 36 2.45 12.56 -5.66
N ARG A 37 1.82 13.67 -5.27
CA ARG A 37 2.04 14.95 -5.95
C ARG A 37 3.49 15.38 -5.87
N ALA A 38 4.09 15.30 -4.69
CA ALA A 38 5.50 15.61 -4.50
C ALA A 38 6.42 14.70 -5.33
N LEU A 39 6.14 13.41 -5.40
CA LEU A 39 6.90 12.46 -6.21
C LEU A 39 6.79 12.72 -7.72
N SER A 40 5.71 13.36 -8.16
CA SER A 40 5.49 13.74 -9.56
C SER A 40 6.10 15.09 -9.93
N ASP A 41 6.58 15.84 -8.95
CA ASP A 41 7.25 17.12 -9.16
C ASP A 41 8.75 16.88 -9.45
N PRO A 42 9.26 17.25 -10.64
CA PRO A 42 10.66 17.08 -10.99
C PRO A 42 11.62 17.90 -10.11
N GLU A 43 11.12 18.95 -9.46
CA GLU A 43 11.90 19.81 -8.57
C GLU A 43 11.86 19.38 -7.10
N VAL A 44 11.17 18.27 -6.78
CA VAL A 44 11.08 17.77 -5.40
C VAL A 44 12.44 17.35 -4.87
N THR A 45 12.79 17.87 -3.70
CA THR A 45 13.99 17.44 -3.00
C THR A 45 13.70 16.29 -2.03
N LEU A 46 14.69 15.42 -1.82
CA LEU A 46 14.56 14.34 -0.82
C LEU A 46 14.27 14.88 0.59
N LEU A 47 14.76 16.07 0.90
CA LEU A 47 14.49 16.72 2.19
C LEU A 47 13.02 17.12 2.33
N GLN A 48 12.43 17.71 1.29
CA GLN A 48 11.01 18.07 1.28
C GLN A 48 10.14 16.81 1.40
N LEU A 49 10.47 15.79 0.63
CA LEU A 49 9.77 14.50 0.66
C LEU A 49 9.88 13.83 2.05
N SER A 50 11.06 13.84 2.67
CA SER A 50 11.24 13.28 4.02
C SER A 50 10.41 14.00 5.07
N ARG A 51 10.30 15.32 5.00
CA ARG A 51 9.44 16.12 5.89
C ARG A 51 7.96 15.82 5.68
N LEU A 52 7.55 15.59 4.46
CA LEU A 52 6.17 15.25 4.14
C LEU A 52 5.83 13.85 4.66
N ILE A 53 6.66 12.85 4.41
CA ILE A 53 6.48 11.47 4.85
C ILE A 53 6.52 11.37 6.39
N SER A 54 7.33 12.19 7.08
CA SER A 54 7.42 12.19 8.54
C SER A 54 6.10 12.55 9.25
N ARG A 55 5.14 13.11 8.53
CA ARG A 55 3.79 13.38 9.06
C ARG A 55 2.96 12.10 9.23
N ASP A 56 3.36 11.00 8.60
CA ASP A 56 2.76 9.68 8.77
C ASP A 56 3.76 8.74 9.48
N PRO A 57 3.64 8.56 10.81
CA PRO A 57 4.54 7.70 11.56
C PRO A 57 4.48 6.23 11.13
N ALA A 58 3.31 5.75 10.70
CA ALA A 58 3.14 4.37 10.26
C ALA A 58 3.87 4.12 8.94
N LEU A 59 3.71 5.00 7.97
CA LEU A 59 4.44 4.94 6.71
C LEU A 59 5.95 5.08 6.93
N SER A 60 6.38 6.03 7.76
CA SER A 60 7.79 6.22 8.11
C SER A 60 8.41 4.95 8.68
N ALA A 61 7.73 4.28 9.61
CA ALA A 61 8.17 3.02 10.21
C ALA A 61 8.28 1.89 9.17
N ILE A 62 7.32 1.80 8.25
CA ILE A 62 7.32 0.81 7.17
C ILE A 62 8.53 1.03 6.24
N LEU A 63 8.77 2.27 5.83
CA LEU A 63 9.91 2.61 4.97
C LEU A 63 11.25 2.33 5.65
N MET A 64 11.38 2.69 6.94
CA MET A 64 12.57 2.38 7.75
C MET A 64 12.82 0.88 7.85
N LYS A 65 11.79 0.12 8.17
CA LYS A 65 11.87 -1.34 8.26
C LYS A 65 12.30 -1.96 6.94
N TYR A 66 11.74 -1.49 5.84
CA TYR A 66 12.06 -2.01 4.51
C TYR A 66 13.50 -1.68 4.10
N ALA A 67 13.95 -0.43 4.32
CA ALA A 67 15.32 0.00 4.03
C ALA A 67 16.37 -0.72 4.88
N SER A 68 16.00 -1.15 6.09
CA SER A 68 16.87 -1.91 7.00
C SER A 68 16.83 -3.42 6.74
N SER A 69 16.06 -3.89 5.77
CA SER A 69 15.95 -5.31 5.47
C SER A 69 17.26 -5.84 4.85
N ALA A 70 17.58 -7.11 5.12
CA ALA A 70 18.75 -7.79 4.58
C ALA A 70 18.78 -7.84 3.04
N LEU A 71 17.65 -7.65 2.39
CA LEU A 71 17.52 -7.65 0.92
C LEU A 71 18.24 -6.46 0.26
N LEU A 72 18.38 -5.34 0.96
CA LEU A 72 18.98 -4.12 0.41
C LEU A 72 20.50 -4.03 0.66
N ARG A 73 21.09 -4.95 1.42
CA ARG A 73 22.55 -5.10 1.66
C ARG A 73 23.28 -3.77 1.86
N THR A 74 22.70 -2.87 2.64
CA THR A 74 23.37 -1.62 3.00
C THR A 74 24.50 -1.92 3.98
N GLN A 75 25.67 -1.37 3.75
CA GLN A 75 26.82 -1.53 4.66
C GLN A 75 26.56 -0.88 6.03
N GLN A 76 25.70 0.11 6.07
CA GLN A 76 25.26 0.76 7.30
C GLN A 76 23.73 0.91 7.29
N PRO A 77 23.05 0.60 8.41
CA PRO A 77 21.62 0.82 8.52
C PRO A 77 21.30 2.32 8.41
N PRO A 78 20.20 2.70 7.73
CA PRO A 78 19.79 4.10 7.63
C PRO A 78 19.47 4.66 9.02
N LYS A 79 19.98 5.85 9.33
CA LYS A 79 19.82 6.53 10.62
C LYS A 79 18.71 7.57 10.61
N SER A 80 18.29 8.00 9.45
CA SER A 80 17.27 9.03 9.24
C SER A 80 16.32 8.64 8.12
N LEU A 81 15.15 9.26 8.07
CA LEU A 81 14.20 9.08 6.98
C LEU A 81 14.82 9.54 5.64
N LEU A 82 15.66 10.55 5.67
CA LEU A 82 16.40 11.00 4.48
C LEU A 82 17.34 9.92 3.93
N ASP A 83 18.05 9.20 4.82
CA ASP A 83 18.88 8.07 4.41
C ASP A 83 18.04 6.93 3.85
N VAL A 84 16.88 6.68 4.45
CA VAL A 84 15.89 5.70 3.95
C VAL A 84 15.50 6.02 2.51
N LEU A 85 15.17 7.27 2.21
CA LEU A 85 14.78 7.70 0.85
C LEU A 85 15.92 7.55 -0.15
N ARG A 86 17.16 7.79 0.27
CA ARG A 86 18.35 7.57 -0.58
C ARG A 86 18.56 6.10 -0.89
N VAL A 87 18.39 5.23 0.09
CA VAL A 87 18.56 3.77 -0.06
C VAL A 87 17.47 3.18 -0.94
N LEU A 88 16.21 3.56 -0.72
CA LEU A 88 15.06 3.00 -1.43
C LEU A 88 14.93 3.55 -2.86
N GLY A 89 15.19 4.82 -3.05
CA GLY A 89 14.87 5.55 -4.26
C GLY A 89 13.38 5.88 -4.39
N LEU A 90 13.06 6.89 -5.21
CA LEU A 90 11.71 7.44 -5.32
C LEU A 90 10.68 6.43 -5.80
N ALA A 91 11.04 5.57 -6.75
CA ALA A 91 10.13 4.56 -7.29
C ALA A 91 9.69 3.54 -6.23
N GLN A 92 10.60 3.13 -5.34
CA GLN A 92 10.27 2.20 -4.27
C GLN A 92 9.46 2.86 -3.18
N VAL A 93 9.75 4.13 -2.88
CA VAL A 93 8.96 4.93 -1.94
C VAL A 93 7.52 5.07 -2.42
N ASP A 94 7.30 5.38 -3.70
CA ASP A 94 5.94 5.46 -4.28
C ASP A 94 5.17 4.13 -4.13
N ARG A 95 5.81 3.01 -4.49
CA ARG A 95 5.20 1.69 -4.36
C ARG A 95 4.80 1.35 -2.93
N LEU A 96 5.69 1.57 -1.97
CA LEU A 96 5.43 1.29 -0.56
C LEU A 96 4.36 2.22 0.02
N THR A 97 4.37 3.48 -0.38
CA THR A 97 3.33 4.45 -0.01
C THR A 97 1.98 4.01 -0.51
N MET A 98 1.87 3.59 -1.77
CA MET A 98 0.61 3.12 -2.33
C MET A 98 0.13 1.83 -1.65
N ALA A 99 1.02 0.85 -1.46
CA ALA A 99 0.67 -0.39 -0.77
C ALA A 99 0.18 -0.16 0.66
N HIS A 100 0.86 0.74 1.40
CA HIS A 100 0.43 1.16 2.74
C HIS A 100 -0.95 1.81 2.73
N SER A 101 -1.18 2.69 1.77
CA SER A 101 -2.44 3.42 1.64
C SER A 101 -3.61 2.51 1.30
N VAL A 102 -3.44 1.61 0.35
CA VAL A 102 -4.45 0.59 0.03
C VAL A 102 -4.75 -0.26 1.26
N LYS A 103 -3.71 -0.71 1.98
CA LYS A 103 -3.90 -1.44 3.23
C LYS A 103 -4.67 -0.65 4.27
N SER A 104 -4.40 0.65 4.42
CA SER A 104 -5.05 1.50 5.41
C SER A 104 -6.54 1.70 5.16
N LEU A 105 -6.98 1.64 3.90
CA LEU A 105 -8.41 1.72 3.56
C LEU A 105 -9.23 0.60 4.21
N PHE A 106 -8.62 -0.53 4.42
CA PHE A 106 -9.29 -1.73 4.90
C PHE A 106 -9.17 -1.95 6.42
N THR A 107 -8.30 -1.23 7.10
CA THR A 107 -8.04 -1.46 8.54
C THR A 107 -9.04 -0.77 9.47
N LEU A 108 -10.02 -0.04 8.95
CA LEU A 108 -10.77 0.95 9.73
C LEU A 108 -12.03 0.45 10.44
N HIS A 109 -12.60 -0.73 10.17
CA HIS A 109 -14.03 -0.83 10.46
C HIS A 109 -14.50 -1.90 11.43
N SER A 110 -13.88 -3.03 11.66
CA SER A 110 -14.41 -3.97 12.65
C SER A 110 -13.46 -5.11 12.99
N PRO A 111 -13.36 -5.51 14.27
CA PRO A 111 -12.61 -6.70 14.67
C PRO A 111 -13.12 -7.99 14.01
N ALA A 112 -14.42 -8.09 13.73
CA ALA A 112 -15.02 -9.23 13.07
C ALA A 112 -14.58 -9.38 11.61
N HIS A 113 -14.34 -8.27 10.92
CA HIS A 113 -13.87 -8.26 9.53
C HIS A 113 -12.35 -8.38 9.39
N LYS A 114 -11.60 -8.28 10.49
CA LYS A 114 -10.14 -8.29 10.48
C LYS A 114 -9.56 -9.57 9.89
N LYS A 115 -10.16 -10.73 10.19
CA LYS A 115 -9.70 -12.02 9.65
C LYS A 115 -9.89 -12.08 8.14
N LEU A 116 -11.08 -11.78 7.67
CA LEU A 116 -11.40 -11.75 6.23
C LEU A 116 -10.50 -10.77 5.48
N PHE A 117 -10.25 -9.62 6.07
CA PHE A 117 -9.36 -8.61 5.50
C PHE A 117 -7.91 -9.12 5.40
N VAL A 118 -7.37 -9.75 6.45
CA VAL A 118 -5.99 -10.27 6.44
C VAL A 118 -5.83 -11.32 5.33
N GLU A 119 -6.77 -12.23 5.21
CA GLU A 119 -6.75 -13.27 4.17
C GLU A 119 -6.87 -12.68 2.76
N ALA A 120 -7.76 -11.71 2.56
CA ALA A 120 -7.89 -11.00 1.29
C ALA A 120 -6.62 -10.22 0.94
N TRP A 121 -6.05 -9.50 1.92
CA TRP A 121 -4.79 -8.78 1.74
C TRP A 121 -3.63 -9.69 1.35
N GLU A 122 -3.48 -10.83 2.00
CA GLU A 122 -2.44 -11.80 1.67
C GLU A 122 -2.59 -12.36 0.25
N ARG A 123 -3.83 -12.60 -0.20
CA ARG A 123 -4.11 -12.99 -1.60
C ARG A 123 -3.72 -11.90 -2.57
N LEU A 124 -4.11 -10.66 -2.28
CA LEU A 124 -3.79 -9.49 -3.12
C LEU A 124 -2.28 -9.30 -3.26
N VAL A 125 -1.55 -9.35 -2.17
CA VAL A 125 -0.09 -9.19 -2.16
C VAL A 125 0.59 -10.32 -2.97
N ARG A 126 0.14 -11.56 -2.81
CA ARG A 126 0.66 -12.68 -3.60
C ARG A 126 0.39 -12.49 -5.10
N LYS A 127 -0.84 -12.15 -5.46
CA LYS A 127 -1.24 -11.88 -6.84
C LYS A 127 -0.43 -10.73 -7.44
N ALA A 128 -0.28 -9.62 -6.72
CA ALA A 128 0.50 -8.47 -7.17
C ALA A 128 1.98 -8.80 -7.35
N SER A 129 2.57 -9.58 -6.44
CA SER A 129 3.96 -10.03 -6.54
C SER A 129 4.21 -10.92 -7.76
N VAL A 130 3.30 -11.86 -8.03
CA VAL A 130 3.36 -12.72 -9.22
C VAL A 130 3.19 -11.89 -10.49
N SER A 131 2.24 -10.95 -10.52
CA SER A 131 2.02 -10.07 -11.66
C SER A 131 3.23 -9.22 -11.98
N ALA A 132 3.89 -8.65 -10.96
CA ALA A 132 5.12 -7.89 -11.15
C ALA A 132 6.28 -8.76 -11.66
N PHE A 133 6.40 -9.99 -11.15
CA PHE A 133 7.39 -10.95 -11.62
C PHE A 133 7.19 -11.32 -13.09
N LEU A 134 5.95 -11.66 -13.47
CA LEU A 134 5.60 -11.99 -14.85
C LEU A 134 5.83 -10.79 -15.78
N ALA A 135 5.49 -9.58 -15.37
CA ALA A 135 5.72 -8.37 -16.15
C ALA A 135 7.21 -8.16 -16.45
N ARG A 136 8.10 -8.46 -15.50
CA ARG A 136 9.56 -8.44 -15.72
C ARG A 136 10.00 -9.46 -16.77
N THR A 137 9.39 -10.65 -16.77
CA THR A 137 9.75 -11.74 -17.67
C THR A 137 9.25 -11.48 -19.10
N VAL A 138 8.03 -10.95 -19.21
CA VAL A 138 7.39 -10.68 -20.52
C VAL A 138 7.95 -9.41 -21.17
N GLY A 139 8.36 -8.41 -20.39
CA GLY A 139 9.03 -7.21 -20.88
C GLY A 139 8.16 -6.16 -21.58
N HIS A 140 6.85 -6.43 -21.74
CA HIS A 140 5.92 -5.51 -22.42
C HIS A 140 5.10 -4.63 -21.48
N VAL A 141 5.12 -4.93 -20.19
CA VAL A 141 4.36 -4.22 -19.16
C VAL A 141 5.30 -3.82 -18.04
N SER A 142 5.16 -2.58 -17.55
CA SER A 142 5.90 -2.14 -16.38
C SER A 142 5.54 -3.01 -15.16
N PRO A 143 6.54 -3.58 -14.45
CA PRO A 143 6.30 -4.34 -13.23
C PRO A 143 5.54 -3.54 -12.16
N ASP A 144 5.76 -2.23 -12.10
CA ASP A 144 5.11 -1.32 -11.15
C ASP A 144 3.64 -1.12 -11.47
N GLN A 145 3.31 -0.99 -12.76
CA GLN A 145 1.92 -0.93 -13.22
C GLN A 145 1.20 -2.25 -12.99
N ALA A 146 1.85 -3.38 -13.26
CA ALA A 146 1.30 -4.70 -13.02
C ALA A 146 1.02 -4.94 -11.53
N LEU A 147 1.93 -4.52 -10.65
CA LEU A 147 1.76 -4.61 -9.20
C LEU A 147 0.57 -3.76 -8.73
N LEU A 148 0.50 -2.50 -9.11
CA LEU A 148 -0.58 -1.59 -8.72
C LEU A 148 -1.94 -2.04 -9.27
N ALA A 149 -2.01 -2.42 -10.54
CA ALA A 149 -3.23 -2.93 -11.14
C ALA A 149 -3.75 -4.17 -10.42
N SER A 150 -2.84 -5.08 -10.03
CA SER A 150 -3.21 -6.28 -9.26
C SER A 150 -3.67 -5.97 -7.84
N LEU A 151 -3.07 -4.98 -7.18
CA LEU A 151 -3.51 -4.54 -5.84
C LEU A 151 -4.89 -3.90 -5.85
N LEU A 152 -5.30 -3.31 -6.98
CA LEU A 152 -6.56 -2.59 -7.12
C LEU A 152 -7.64 -3.40 -7.85
N SER A 153 -7.38 -4.66 -8.19
CA SER A 153 -8.24 -5.46 -9.09
C SER A 153 -9.33 -6.30 -8.39
N GLU A 154 -9.51 -6.18 -7.08
CA GLU A 154 -10.58 -6.86 -6.32
C GLU A 154 -11.44 -5.88 -5.54
#